data_50b6be6453da5116d16f9e2fb028bef1
#
_entry.id   50b6be6453da5116d16f9e2fb028bef1
#
_cell.length_a   1.000
_cell.length_b   1.000
_cell.length_c   1.000
_cell.angle_alpha   90.00
_cell.angle_beta   90.00
_cell.angle_gamma   90.00
#
_symmetry.space_group_name_H-M   'P 1'
#
loop_
_entity.id
_entity.type
_entity.pdbx_description
1 polymer ?
#
loop_
_entity_poly.entity_id
_entity_poly.type
_entity_poly.pdbx_seq_one_letter_code
_entity_poly.pdbx_strand_id
1 'polypeptide(L)'
;MFPVAGFGTRFLPATKAMPKELLPIIDKPIIQFAVEEAAAAGIDTMVFVTGRSKRSVEDHFDSNFELEHALISKGKLDEARMVHDIVPPHVKCVFVRQPEQLGLGHAVLCARPAVGDDPFAVLLADDFIIGKNGSFTKAMVDAYMATGKSILCVDQVATDQISKYGIIDPGPSTGAAGIDVRGIVEKPDPDVAPSQLASYGRYILDGSIFSILENLKPGKGGEIQLVDAINTLAEQGSVKALELTGTRYDCGDKLGYLRAITAMALQSRSEEHTSELQSPCNL
;
A
#
# COMPACT_ATOMS: atom_id res chain seq x y z
N MET A 1 7.69 2.19 -1.54
CA MET A 1 7.45 2.24 -2.99
C MET A 1 5.98 1.92 -3.29
N PHE A 2 5.39 2.59 -4.30
CA PHE A 2 3.96 2.49 -4.65
C PHE A 2 3.81 2.10 -6.13
N PRO A 3 3.42 0.85 -6.43
CA PRO A 3 3.11 0.45 -7.80
C PRO A 3 1.75 1.00 -8.23
N VAL A 4 1.75 2.04 -9.07
CA VAL A 4 0.52 2.76 -9.48
C VAL A 4 0.32 2.80 -11.00
N ALA A 5 1.03 1.95 -11.76
CA ALA A 5 0.93 1.95 -13.22
C ALA A 5 -0.35 1.31 -13.78
N GLY A 6 -1.11 0.55 -12.99
CA GLY A 6 -2.29 -0.21 -13.43
C GLY A 6 -3.43 0.64 -13.99
N PHE A 7 -4.21 0.11 -14.94
CA PHE A 7 -5.28 0.85 -15.65
C PHE A 7 -6.54 1.15 -14.83
N GLY A 8 -6.78 0.44 -13.72
CA GLY A 8 -7.97 0.65 -12.89
C GLY A 8 -9.29 0.25 -13.56
N THR A 9 -9.29 -0.75 -14.41
CA THR A 9 -10.42 -1.15 -15.26
C THR A 9 -11.70 -1.52 -14.50
N ARG A 10 -11.57 -1.98 -13.25
CA ARG A 10 -12.71 -2.36 -12.39
C ARG A 10 -13.64 -1.17 -12.06
N PHE A 11 -13.11 0.06 -12.13
CA PHE A 11 -13.84 1.29 -11.84
C PHE A 11 -14.23 2.08 -13.09
N LEU A 12 -14.14 1.49 -14.28
CA LEU A 12 -14.67 2.14 -15.48
C LEU A 12 -16.20 2.37 -15.35
N PRO A 13 -16.71 3.51 -15.84
CA PRO A 13 -16.03 4.55 -16.61
C PRO A 13 -15.27 5.61 -15.80
N ALA A 14 -15.38 5.65 -14.46
CA ALA A 14 -14.78 6.70 -13.62
C ALA A 14 -13.25 6.82 -13.82
N THR A 15 -12.57 5.70 -13.96
CA THR A 15 -11.11 5.66 -14.14
C THR A 15 -10.63 5.80 -15.58
N LYS A 16 -11.50 6.23 -16.50
CA LYS A 16 -11.11 6.48 -17.90
C LYS A 16 -10.07 7.60 -18.00
N ALA A 17 -10.27 8.67 -17.24
CA ALA A 17 -9.42 9.86 -17.24
C ALA A 17 -8.71 10.11 -15.89
N MET A 18 -9.13 9.44 -14.82
CA MET A 18 -8.60 9.60 -13.48
C MET A 18 -7.96 8.28 -13.00
N PRO A 19 -6.73 8.30 -12.50
CA PRO A 19 -6.13 7.15 -11.84
C PRO A 19 -7.01 6.61 -10.70
N LYS A 20 -7.14 5.30 -10.57
CA LYS A 20 -7.90 4.67 -9.47
C LYS A 20 -7.34 5.07 -8.10
N GLU A 21 -6.06 5.34 -8.03
CA GLU A 21 -5.33 5.73 -6.84
C GLU A 21 -5.73 7.13 -6.32
N LEU A 22 -6.36 7.93 -7.18
CA LEU A 22 -6.91 9.25 -6.82
C LEU A 22 -8.41 9.22 -6.50
N LEU A 23 -9.04 8.05 -6.48
CA LEU A 23 -10.41 7.94 -5.97
C LEU A 23 -10.43 8.36 -4.50
N PRO A 24 -11.32 9.31 -4.10
CA PRO A 24 -11.29 9.86 -2.76
C PRO A 24 -12.02 8.96 -1.75
N ILE A 25 -11.42 8.78 -0.56
CA ILE A 25 -12.15 8.35 0.62
C ILE A 25 -12.52 9.63 1.38
N ILE A 26 -13.77 10.02 1.31
CA ILE A 26 -14.31 11.33 1.71
C ILE A 26 -13.70 12.45 0.87
N ASP A 27 -12.62 13.08 1.30
CA ASP A 27 -11.95 14.22 0.66
C ASP A 27 -10.47 13.98 0.33
N LYS A 28 -9.94 12.83 0.72
CA LYS A 28 -8.52 12.47 0.56
C LYS A 28 -8.35 11.30 -0.41
N PRO A 29 -7.48 11.40 -1.43
CA PRO A 29 -7.19 10.29 -2.33
C PRO A 29 -6.66 9.06 -1.61
N ILE A 30 -7.04 7.86 -2.07
CA ILE A 30 -6.63 6.58 -1.44
C ILE A 30 -5.10 6.50 -1.30
N ILE A 31 -4.35 6.91 -2.32
CA ILE A 31 -2.88 6.84 -2.31
C ILE A 31 -2.25 7.71 -1.21
N GLN A 32 -2.88 8.83 -0.86
CA GLN A 32 -2.36 9.70 0.20
C GLN A 32 -2.37 8.99 1.55
N PHE A 33 -3.39 8.19 1.86
CA PHE A 33 -3.40 7.38 3.08
C PHE A 33 -2.22 6.40 3.14
N ALA A 34 -1.88 5.77 2.01
CA ALA A 34 -0.73 4.86 1.95
C ALA A 34 0.61 5.60 2.12
N VAL A 35 0.72 6.83 1.58
CA VAL A 35 1.90 7.69 1.76
C VAL A 35 2.03 8.14 3.21
N GLU A 36 0.94 8.58 3.83
CA GLU A 36 0.90 8.96 5.24
C GLU A 36 1.23 7.77 6.16
N GLU A 37 0.74 6.57 5.84
CA GLU A 37 1.07 5.34 6.56
C GLU A 37 2.57 5.03 6.49
N ALA A 38 3.18 5.17 5.30
CA ALA A 38 4.60 4.97 5.11
C ALA A 38 5.44 6.02 5.85
N ALA A 39 5.04 7.30 5.77
CA ALA A 39 5.70 8.39 6.50
C ALA A 39 5.64 8.19 8.03
N ALA A 40 4.49 7.76 8.55
CA ALA A 40 4.30 7.42 9.97
C ALA A 40 5.14 6.19 10.40
N ALA A 41 5.54 5.33 9.45
CA ALA A 41 6.48 4.24 9.70
C ALA A 41 7.95 4.68 9.71
N GLY A 42 8.24 5.97 9.45
CA GLY A 42 9.59 6.52 9.39
C GLY A 42 10.25 6.42 8.01
N ILE A 43 9.50 6.13 6.97
CA ILE A 43 10.00 6.10 5.59
C ILE A 43 9.97 7.54 5.05
N ASP A 44 11.09 8.02 4.55
CA ASP A 44 11.27 9.39 4.06
C ASP A 44 11.33 9.50 2.53
N THR A 45 11.51 8.41 1.83
CA THR A 45 11.63 8.39 0.36
C THR A 45 10.49 7.58 -0.25
N MET A 46 9.58 8.27 -0.94
CA MET A 46 8.39 7.69 -1.58
C MET A 46 8.64 7.50 -3.07
N VAL A 47 8.84 6.25 -3.50
CA VAL A 47 9.07 5.91 -4.91
C VAL A 47 7.76 5.46 -5.55
N PHE A 48 7.25 6.23 -6.51
CA PHE A 48 6.03 5.93 -7.26
C PHE A 48 6.40 5.29 -8.61
N VAL A 49 5.93 4.06 -8.84
CA VAL A 49 6.11 3.41 -10.15
C VAL A 49 4.88 3.67 -10.98
N THR A 50 4.97 4.66 -11.88
CA THR A 50 3.85 5.22 -12.64
C THR A 50 3.79 4.69 -14.08
N GLY A 51 2.64 4.89 -14.72
CA GLY A 51 2.42 4.63 -16.13
C GLY A 51 2.14 5.92 -16.91
N ARG A 52 1.93 5.81 -18.24
CA ARG A 52 1.72 6.96 -19.13
C ARG A 52 0.53 7.86 -18.72
N SER A 53 -0.52 7.30 -18.14
CA SER A 53 -1.77 8.03 -17.81
C SER A 53 -1.86 8.42 -16.33
N LYS A 54 -0.73 8.50 -15.61
CA LYS A 54 -0.69 8.69 -14.14
C LYS A 54 -0.16 10.06 -13.70
N ARG A 55 -0.05 11.03 -14.63
CA ARG A 55 0.50 12.34 -14.32
C ARG A 55 -0.21 13.04 -13.15
N SER A 56 -1.52 12.89 -13.03
CA SER A 56 -2.28 13.48 -11.91
C SER A 56 -1.89 12.92 -10.53
N VAL A 57 -1.29 11.73 -10.46
CA VAL A 57 -0.69 11.23 -9.21
C VAL A 57 0.59 12.00 -8.89
N GLU A 58 1.39 12.32 -9.91
CA GLU A 58 2.59 13.15 -9.78
C GLU A 58 2.19 14.56 -9.32
N ASP A 59 1.21 15.18 -10.02
CA ASP A 59 0.69 16.50 -9.71
C ASP A 59 0.09 16.60 -8.28
N HIS A 60 -0.47 15.52 -7.74
CA HIS A 60 -1.03 15.50 -6.37
C HIS A 60 0.04 15.61 -5.28
N PHE A 61 1.23 15.05 -5.51
CA PHE A 61 2.33 15.09 -4.55
C PHE A 61 3.39 16.15 -4.89
N ASP A 62 3.14 16.98 -5.88
CA ASP A 62 3.98 18.13 -6.21
C ASP A 62 3.43 19.41 -5.58
N SER A 63 4.24 20.43 -5.45
CA SER A 63 3.81 21.74 -4.96
C SER A 63 2.89 22.44 -5.98
N ASN A 64 1.84 23.07 -5.49
CA ASN A 64 0.91 23.85 -6.32
C ASN A 64 0.92 25.32 -5.91
N PHE A 65 1.99 26.03 -6.31
CA PHE A 65 2.21 27.42 -5.95
C PHE A 65 1.01 28.33 -6.31
N GLU A 66 0.39 28.13 -7.48
CA GLU A 66 -0.73 28.95 -7.94
C GLU A 66 -1.95 28.77 -7.03
N LEU A 67 -2.27 27.53 -6.63
CA LEU A 67 -3.38 27.25 -5.72
C LEU A 67 -3.11 27.78 -4.33
N GLU A 68 -1.94 27.51 -3.78
CA GLU A 68 -1.53 27.99 -2.46
C GLU A 68 -1.59 29.52 -2.39
N HIS A 69 -1.02 30.21 -3.39
CA HIS A 69 -1.05 31.66 -3.47
C HIS A 69 -2.48 32.21 -3.59
N ALA A 70 -3.34 31.58 -4.38
CA ALA A 70 -4.74 31.99 -4.52
C ALA A 70 -5.53 31.82 -3.21
N LEU A 71 -5.28 30.76 -2.44
CA LEU A 71 -5.89 30.52 -1.13
C LEU A 71 -5.43 31.56 -0.11
N ILE A 72 -4.13 31.81 -0.02
CA ILE A 72 -3.54 32.82 0.88
C ILE A 72 -4.10 34.22 0.57
N SER A 73 -4.18 34.60 -0.71
CA SER A 73 -4.71 35.90 -1.15
C SER A 73 -6.18 36.11 -0.76
N LYS A 74 -6.94 35.03 -0.58
CA LYS A 74 -8.33 35.01 -0.13
C LYS A 74 -8.50 34.87 1.38
N GLY A 75 -7.41 34.81 2.14
CA GLY A 75 -7.43 34.62 3.59
C GLY A 75 -7.72 33.17 4.04
N LYS A 76 -7.70 32.19 3.12
CA LYS A 76 -7.97 30.78 3.35
C LYS A 76 -6.69 30.04 3.77
N LEU A 77 -6.18 30.39 4.96
CA LEU A 77 -4.86 29.94 5.41
C LEU A 77 -4.83 28.46 5.79
N ASP A 78 -5.94 27.93 6.31
CA ASP A 78 -6.01 26.52 6.71
C ASP A 78 -6.06 25.60 5.49
N GLU A 79 -6.84 26.00 4.46
CA GLU A 79 -6.86 25.27 3.18
C GLU A 79 -5.51 25.35 2.45
N ALA A 80 -4.81 26.51 2.51
CA ALA A 80 -3.48 26.65 1.93
C ALA A 80 -2.48 25.72 2.64
N ARG A 81 -2.54 25.64 3.97
CA ARG A 81 -1.71 24.73 4.76
C ARG A 81 -2.04 23.27 4.47
N MET A 82 -3.33 22.91 4.36
CA MET A 82 -3.77 21.55 4.01
C MET A 82 -3.16 21.10 2.67
N VAL A 83 -3.15 21.98 1.66
CA VAL A 83 -2.53 21.68 0.34
C VAL A 83 -1.02 21.56 0.45
N HIS A 84 -0.38 22.46 1.19
CA HIS A 84 1.08 22.48 1.37
C HIS A 84 1.59 21.23 2.10
N ASP A 85 0.85 20.76 3.11
CA ASP A 85 1.26 19.69 4.02
C ASP A 85 0.90 18.29 3.51
N ILE A 86 0.38 18.14 2.25
CA ILE A 86 0.13 16.82 1.64
C ILE A 86 1.38 15.94 1.69
N VAL A 87 2.55 16.52 1.40
CA VAL A 87 3.85 15.87 1.55
C VAL A 87 4.58 16.48 2.74
N PRO A 88 4.84 15.73 3.82
CA PRO A 88 5.61 16.23 4.94
C PRO A 88 7.00 16.73 4.49
N PRO A 89 7.56 17.80 5.10
CA PRO A 89 8.80 18.42 4.64
C PRO A 89 10.04 17.51 4.61
N HIS A 90 10.03 16.43 5.39
CA HIS A 90 11.11 15.43 5.44
C HIS A 90 10.95 14.32 4.40
N VAL A 91 9.81 14.25 3.71
CA VAL A 91 9.48 13.23 2.72
C VAL A 91 9.91 13.71 1.33
N LYS A 92 10.53 12.81 0.56
CA LYS A 92 10.93 13.03 -0.83
C LYS A 92 10.13 12.10 -1.74
N CYS A 93 9.58 12.65 -2.82
CA CYS A 93 8.86 11.89 -3.83
C CYS A 93 9.76 11.66 -5.06
N VAL A 94 9.84 10.42 -5.53
CA VAL A 94 10.57 10.00 -6.72
C VAL A 94 9.62 9.27 -7.64
N PHE A 95 9.57 9.66 -8.91
CA PHE A 95 8.68 9.06 -9.89
C PHE A 95 9.50 8.29 -10.92
N VAL A 96 9.24 6.99 -11.04
CA VAL A 96 9.85 6.12 -12.04
C VAL A 96 8.77 5.54 -12.95
N ARG A 97 9.17 5.20 -14.17
CA ARG A 97 8.22 4.68 -15.17
C ARG A 97 8.26 3.17 -15.23
N GLN A 98 7.07 2.54 -15.20
CA GLN A 98 6.88 1.21 -15.76
C GLN A 98 6.47 1.37 -17.24
N PRO A 99 7.38 1.13 -18.20
CA PRO A 99 7.09 1.41 -19.62
C PRO A 99 6.06 0.45 -20.19
N GLU A 100 6.07 -0.80 -19.74
CA GLU A 100 5.18 -1.87 -20.15
C GLU A 100 4.56 -2.52 -18.92
N GLN A 101 3.27 -2.86 -18.95
CA GLN A 101 2.57 -3.46 -17.83
C GLN A 101 2.80 -4.97 -17.79
N LEU A 102 3.97 -5.38 -17.34
CA LEU A 102 4.39 -6.77 -17.25
C LEU A 102 4.23 -7.35 -15.82
N GLY A 103 3.25 -6.87 -15.07
CA GLY A 103 2.91 -7.38 -13.74
C GLY A 103 3.56 -6.63 -12.57
N LEU A 104 3.24 -7.08 -11.33
CA LEU A 104 3.67 -6.43 -10.10
C LEU A 104 5.17 -6.60 -9.86
N GLY A 105 5.74 -7.78 -10.14
CA GLY A 105 7.18 -8.00 -10.02
C GLY A 105 7.99 -7.08 -10.94
N HIS A 106 7.50 -6.86 -12.18
CA HIS A 106 8.13 -5.91 -13.09
C HIS A 106 8.02 -4.45 -12.58
N ALA A 107 6.88 -4.07 -11.99
CA ALA A 107 6.75 -2.75 -11.38
C ALA A 107 7.78 -2.56 -10.23
N VAL A 108 7.96 -3.58 -9.38
CA VAL A 108 8.99 -3.58 -8.34
C VAL A 108 10.37 -3.44 -8.95
N LEU A 109 10.69 -4.21 -9.98
CA LEU A 109 11.98 -4.15 -10.66
C LEU A 109 12.28 -2.76 -11.27
N CYS A 110 11.28 -2.08 -11.83
CA CYS A 110 11.41 -0.71 -12.34
C CYS A 110 11.85 0.31 -11.28
N ALA A 111 11.61 0.03 -9.99
CA ALA A 111 12.01 0.92 -8.91
C ALA A 111 13.49 0.79 -8.51
N ARG A 112 14.19 -0.27 -8.93
CA ARG A 112 15.58 -0.55 -8.52
C ARG A 112 16.53 0.65 -8.67
N PRO A 113 16.50 1.44 -9.76
CA PRO A 113 17.40 2.60 -9.89
C PRO A 113 17.20 3.68 -8.84
N ALA A 114 16.00 3.76 -8.24
CA ALA A 114 15.68 4.73 -7.17
C ALA A 114 15.86 4.16 -5.76
N VAL A 115 15.72 2.83 -5.60
CA VAL A 115 15.83 2.15 -4.31
C VAL A 115 17.26 1.68 -4.03
N GLY A 116 17.99 1.30 -5.05
CA GLY A 116 19.29 0.63 -4.90
C GLY A 116 19.14 -0.80 -4.42
N ASP A 117 20.06 -1.23 -3.57
CA ASP A 117 20.06 -2.56 -2.96
C ASP A 117 19.58 -2.53 -1.48
N ASP A 118 19.05 -1.39 -1.03
CA ASP A 118 18.52 -1.23 0.32
C ASP A 118 17.18 -1.97 0.50
N PRO A 119 16.82 -2.36 1.74
CA PRO A 119 15.49 -2.86 2.03
C PRO A 119 14.45 -1.78 1.81
N PHE A 120 13.28 -2.18 1.33
CA PHE A 120 12.22 -1.24 0.97
C PHE A 120 10.82 -1.77 1.26
N ALA A 121 9.88 -0.85 1.47
CA ALA A 121 8.48 -1.18 1.60
C ALA A 121 7.78 -1.13 0.24
N VAL A 122 6.87 -2.07 -0.02
CA VAL A 122 5.91 -2.04 -1.13
C VAL A 122 4.50 -1.89 -0.54
N LEU A 123 3.81 -0.82 -0.92
CA LEU A 123 2.45 -0.54 -0.49
C LEU A 123 1.54 -0.43 -1.72
N LEU A 124 0.58 -1.35 -1.83
CA LEU A 124 -0.46 -1.25 -2.84
C LEU A 124 -1.49 -0.22 -2.37
N ALA A 125 -1.73 0.81 -3.16
CA ALA A 125 -2.58 1.93 -2.78
C ALA A 125 -4.05 1.55 -2.59
N ASP A 126 -4.53 0.51 -3.28
CA ASP A 126 -5.89 0.00 -3.17
C ASP A 126 -6.13 -0.92 -1.97
N ASP A 127 -5.10 -1.34 -1.26
CA ASP A 127 -5.22 -1.96 0.06
C ASP A 127 -5.26 -0.86 1.14
N PHE A 128 -6.45 -0.36 1.44
CA PHE A 128 -6.65 0.66 2.46
C PHE A 128 -6.68 0.01 3.85
N ILE A 129 -5.73 0.40 4.71
CA ILE A 129 -5.57 -0.18 6.05
C ILE A 129 -5.76 0.88 7.12
N ILE A 130 -6.63 0.60 8.08
CA ILE A 130 -6.79 1.37 9.32
C ILE A 130 -6.13 0.56 10.44
N GLY A 131 -4.94 0.95 10.85
CA GLY A 131 -4.21 0.31 11.94
C GLY A 131 -4.89 0.54 13.29
N LYS A 132 -4.93 -0.50 14.13
CA LYS A 132 -5.57 -0.41 15.47
C LYS A 132 -4.74 0.44 16.44
N ASN A 133 -3.41 0.43 16.31
CA ASN A 133 -2.47 1.09 17.24
C ASN A 133 -1.44 1.95 16.47
N GLY A 134 -1.86 2.66 15.44
CA GLY A 134 -0.97 3.43 14.56
C GLY A 134 -0.65 2.72 13.25
N SER A 135 0.48 3.06 12.64
CA SER A 135 0.87 2.49 11.35
C SER A 135 1.25 1.01 11.47
N PHE A 136 0.51 0.14 10.77
CA PHE A 136 0.87 -1.29 10.69
C PHE A 136 2.19 -1.49 9.93
N THR A 137 2.47 -0.67 8.93
CA THR A 137 3.75 -0.67 8.21
C THR A 137 4.93 -0.43 9.15
N LYS A 138 4.76 0.39 10.22
CA LYS A 138 5.81 0.56 11.25
C LYS A 138 6.12 -0.76 11.97
N ALA A 139 5.11 -1.53 12.36
CA ALA A 139 5.33 -2.83 12.98
C ALA A 139 6.06 -3.80 12.04
N MET A 140 5.77 -3.77 10.74
CA MET A 140 6.48 -4.56 9.73
C MET A 140 7.95 -4.13 9.59
N VAL A 141 8.22 -2.82 9.58
CA VAL A 141 9.59 -2.28 9.57
C VAL A 141 10.36 -2.76 10.80
N ASP A 142 9.76 -2.67 11.99
CA ASP A 142 10.39 -3.11 13.23
C ASP A 142 10.70 -4.63 13.22
N ALA A 143 9.79 -5.44 12.67
CA ALA A 143 10.02 -6.87 12.51
C ALA A 143 11.15 -7.16 11.52
N TYR A 144 11.24 -6.41 10.41
CA TYR A 144 12.38 -6.51 9.49
C TYR A 144 13.69 -6.16 10.19
N MET A 145 13.73 -5.05 10.89
CA MET A 145 14.94 -4.61 11.61
C MET A 145 15.39 -5.60 12.68
N ALA A 146 14.45 -6.30 13.30
CA ALA A 146 14.75 -7.32 14.31
C ALA A 146 15.22 -8.66 13.72
N THR A 147 14.80 -9.00 12.48
CA THR A 147 15.02 -10.34 11.91
C THR A 147 15.95 -10.36 10.70
N GLY A 148 16.10 -9.24 10.00
CA GLY A 148 16.77 -9.17 8.70
C GLY A 148 16.06 -9.95 7.59
N LYS A 149 14.78 -10.32 7.79
CA LYS A 149 13.99 -11.13 6.82
C LYS A 149 12.90 -10.27 6.21
N SER A 150 12.57 -10.52 4.95
CA SER A 150 11.41 -9.90 4.30
C SER A 150 10.13 -10.19 5.06
N ILE A 151 9.24 -9.18 5.18
CA ILE A 151 8.01 -9.29 5.97
C ILE A 151 6.79 -9.11 5.06
N LEU A 152 5.84 -10.04 5.14
CA LEU A 152 4.56 -9.99 4.45
C LEU A 152 3.45 -9.61 5.45
N CYS A 153 2.52 -8.75 5.03
CA CYS A 153 1.25 -8.58 5.72
C CYS A 153 0.33 -9.75 5.39
N VAL A 154 -0.22 -10.41 6.40
CA VAL A 154 -1.21 -11.46 6.21
C VAL A 154 -2.40 -11.27 7.14
N ASP A 155 -3.55 -11.86 6.76
CA ASP A 155 -4.73 -11.94 7.61
C ASP A 155 -5.56 -13.17 7.26
N GLN A 156 -6.40 -13.60 8.18
CA GLN A 156 -7.32 -14.71 7.98
C GLN A 156 -8.42 -14.31 6.99
N VAL A 157 -8.67 -15.16 6.01
CA VAL A 157 -9.79 -14.97 5.07
C VAL A 157 -10.77 -16.14 5.15
N ALA A 158 -12.02 -15.84 4.85
CA ALA A 158 -13.04 -16.88 4.71
C ALA A 158 -12.71 -17.78 3.50
N THR A 159 -13.11 -19.05 3.57
CA THR A 159 -12.78 -20.06 2.56
C THR A 159 -13.20 -19.65 1.14
N ASP A 160 -14.33 -18.98 1.00
CA ASP A 160 -14.85 -18.46 -0.29
C ASP A 160 -14.03 -17.28 -0.86
N GLN A 161 -13.12 -16.72 -0.09
CA GLN A 161 -12.24 -15.61 -0.50
C GLN A 161 -10.83 -16.08 -0.89
N ILE A 162 -10.46 -17.29 -0.58
CA ILE A 162 -9.11 -17.85 -0.79
C ILE A 162 -8.62 -17.63 -2.23
N SER A 163 -9.46 -17.94 -3.21
CA SER A 163 -9.11 -17.82 -4.65
C SER A 163 -8.87 -16.38 -5.14
N LYS A 164 -8.99 -15.38 -4.28
CA LYS A 164 -8.71 -13.98 -4.64
C LYS A 164 -7.30 -13.52 -4.32
N TYR A 165 -6.60 -14.23 -3.43
CA TYR A 165 -5.35 -13.79 -2.82
C TYR A 165 -4.22 -14.82 -2.97
N GLY A 166 -2.99 -14.37 -2.81
CA GLY A 166 -1.88 -15.25 -2.51
C GLY A 166 -2.03 -15.80 -1.09
N ILE A 167 -1.99 -17.13 -0.93
CA ILE A 167 -2.13 -17.80 0.37
C ILE A 167 -0.78 -18.32 0.79
N ILE A 168 -0.32 -17.95 2.01
CA ILE A 168 0.96 -18.41 2.52
C ILE A 168 0.90 -19.86 3.02
N ASP A 169 2.01 -20.60 2.86
CA ASP A 169 2.29 -21.83 3.60
C ASP A 169 3.04 -21.44 4.88
N PRO A 170 2.37 -21.44 6.04
CA PRO A 170 2.98 -21.01 7.28
C PRO A 170 3.91 -22.07 7.86
N GLY A 171 5.09 -21.62 8.28
CA GLY A 171 6.00 -22.37 9.15
C GLY A 171 5.72 -22.11 10.64
N PRO A 172 6.71 -22.36 11.51
CA PRO A 172 6.59 -22.06 12.92
C PRO A 172 6.39 -20.56 13.20
N SER A 173 5.53 -20.25 14.18
CA SER A 173 5.40 -18.90 14.69
C SER A 173 6.47 -18.65 15.77
N THR A 174 7.10 -17.47 15.70
CA THR A 174 8.13 -17.04 16.66
C THR A 174 7.66 -15.83 17.49
N GLY A 175 6.37 -15.74 17.76
CA GLY A 175 5.77 -14.65 18.55
C GLY A 175 5.83 -13.31 17.84
N ALA A 176 6.31 -12.26 18.51
CA ALA A 176 6.37 -10.90 17.96
C ALA A 176 7.25 -10.76 16.69
N ALA A 177 8.16 -11.70 16.45
CA ALA A 177 8.97 -11.75 15.24
C ALA A 177 8.23 -12.32 14.00
N GLY A 178 6.96 -12.72 14.17
CA GLY A 178 6.10 -13.18 13.07
C GLY A 178 6.17 -14.69 12.82
N ILE A 179 5.50 -15.12 11.75
CA ILE A 179 5.36 -16.48 11.28
C ILE A 179 6.39 -16.72 10.18
N ASP A 180 7.18 -17.79 10.23
CA ASP A 180 8.03 -18.16 9.10
C ASP A 180 7.16 -18.56 7.90
N VAL A 181 7.55 -18.15 6.69
CA VAL A 181 6.83 -18.45 5.45
C VAL A 181 7.65 -19.45 4.65
N ARG A 182 7.05 -20.59 4.28
CA ARG A 182 7.67 -21.61 3.44
C ARG A 182 7.41 -21.37 1.95
N GLY A 183 6.32 -20.68 1.64
CA GLY A 183 5.93 -20.35 0.28
C GLY A 183 4.59 -19.61 0.24
N ILE A 184 4.23 -19.17 -0.96
CA ILE A 184 2.93 -18.55 -1.27
C ILE A 184 2.38 -19.22 -2.52
N VAL A 185 1.10 -19.55 -2.49
CA VAL A 185 0.35 -20.05 -3.67
C VAL A 185 -0.59 -18.95 -4.13
N GLU A 186 -0.41 -18.50 -5.37
CA GLU A 186 -1.22 -17.42 -5.95
C GLU A 186 -2.60 -17.94 -6.35
N LYS A 187 -3.64 -17.42 -5.71
CA LYS A 187 -5.06 -17.71 -5.99
C LYS A 187 -5.36 -19.21 -6.10
N PRO A 188 -5.03 -20.01 -5.08
CA PRO A 188 -5.31 -21.43 -5.12
C PRO A 188 -6.80 -21.72 -5.05
N ASP A 189 -7.18 -22.90 -5.51
CA ASP A 189 -8.50 -23.44 -5.17
C ASP A 189 -8.58 -23.69 -3.65
N PRO A 190 -9.71 -23.43 -3.00
CA PRO A 190 -9.85 -23.58 -1.55
C PRO A 190 -9.45 -24.96 -1.02
N ASP A 191 -9.70 -26.03 -1.79
CA ASP A 191 -9.44 -27.40 -1.39
C ASP A 191 -7.95 -27.78 -1.36
N VAL A 192 -7.09 -26.98 -2.02
CA VAL A 192 -5.64 -27.20 -2.12
C VAL A 192 -4.82 -26.07 -1.49
N ALA A 193 -5.48 -25.08 -0.92
CA ALA A 193 -4.82 -23.96 -0.27
C ALA A 193 -4.03 -24.45 0.98
N PRO A 194 -2.77 -23.99 1.16
CA PRO A 194 -1.93 -24.43 2.27
C PRO A 194 -2.42 -23.91 3.64
N SER A 195 -3.21 -22.84 3.64
CA SER A 195 -3.79 -22.23 4.84
C SER A 195 -4.96 -21.31 4.50
N GLN A 196 -5.43 -20.53 5.47
CA GLN A 196 -6.38 -19.43 5.27
C GLN A 196 -5.71 -18.04 5.44
N LEU A 197 -4.37 -17.97 5.55
CA LEU A 197 -3.63 -16.73 5.69
C LEU A 197 -3.35 -16.12 4.32
N ALA A 198 -4.10 -15.09 3.97
CA ALA A 198 -3.96 -14.35 2.73
C ALA A 198 -2.89 -13.26 2.87
N SER A 199 -2.01 -13.17 1.88
CA SER A 199 -1.05 -12.06 1.77
C SER A 199 -1.72 -10.84 1.16
N TYR A 200 -1.53 -9.69 1.81
CA TYR A 200 -2.06 -8.40 1.36
C TYR A 200 -0.96 -7.50 0.81
N GLY A 201 -1.36 -6.39 0.21
CA GLY A 201 -0.49 -5.45 -0.49
C GLY A 201 0.39 -4.57 0.42
N ARG A 202 0.97 -5.15 1.47
CA ARG A 202 1.99 -4.55 2.32
C ARG A 202 3.15 -5.52 2.47
N TYR A 203 4.33 -5.09 2.02
CA TYR A 203 5.55 -5.90 2.07
C TYR A 203 6.71 -5.05 2.55
N ILE A 204 7.60 -5.60 3.36
CA ILE A 204 8.97 -5.10 3.54
C ILE A 204 9.88 -6.14 2.89
N LEU A 205 10.59 -5.75 1.87
CA LEU A 205 11.40 -6.65 1.05
C LEU A 205 12.87 -6.29 1.18
N ASP A 206 13.70 -7.32 1.26
CA ASP A 206 15.14 -7.18 1.15
C ASP A 206 15.55 -6.87 -0.29
N GLY A 207 16.60 -6.03 -0.48
CA GLY A 207 17.07 -5.63 -1.80
C GLY A 207 17.54 -6.78 -2.70
N SER A 208 17.90 -7.94 -2.11
CA SER A 208 18.27 -9.14 -2.88
C SER A 208 17.16 -9.62 -3.83
N ILE A 209 15.90 -9.24 -3.58
CA ILE A 209 14.76 -9.59 -4.43
C ILE A 209 14.92 -9.05 -5.86
N PHE A 210 15.62 -7.93 -6.06
CA PHE A 210 15.84 -7.37 -7.39
C PHE A 210 16.62 -8.33 -8.30
N SER A 211 17.65 -8.97 -7.74
CA SER A 211 18.45 -9.97 -8.50
C SER A 211 17.62 -11.20 -8.89
N ILE A 212 16.65 -11.58 -8.04
CA ILE A 212 15.73 -12.67 -8.34
C ILE A 212 14.78 -12.23 -9.47
N LEU A 213 14.16 -11.04 -9.33
CA LEU A 213 13.21 -10.50 -10.32
C LEU A 213 13.83 -10.34 -11.71
N GLU A 214 15.10 -9.94 -11.81
CA GLU A 214 15.83 -9.81 -13.09
C GLU A 214 15.97 -11.13 -13.83
N ASN A 215 16.04 -12.25 -13.10
CA ASN A 215 16.24 -13.58 -13.66
C ASN A 215 14.94 -14.38 -13.82
N LEU A 216 13.80 -13.86 -13.35
CA LEU A 216 12.50 -14.50 -13.51
C LEU A 216 12.04 -14.46 -14.97
N LYS A 217 11.56 -15.60 -15.45
CA LYS A 217 10.86 -15.67 -16.74
C LYS A 217 9.41 -15.23 -16.55
N PRO A 218 8.82 -14.53 -17.53
CA PRO A 218 7.40 -14.21 -17.50
C PRO A 218 6.56 -15.47 -17.31
N GLY A 219 5.65 -15.42 -16.34
CA GLY A 219 4.73 -16.51 -16.02
C GLY A 219 3.40 -16.41 -16.76
N LYS A 220 2.32 -16.77 -16.10
CA LYS A 220 0.95 -16.73 -16.64
C LYS A 220 0.60 -15.31 -17.13
N GLY A 221 0.13 -15.19 -18.37
CA GLY A 221 -0.23 -13.92 -18.98
C GLY A 221 0.97 -13.06 -19.46
N GLY A 222 2.19 -13.59 -19.43
CA GLY A 222 3.39 -12.84 -19.80
C GLY A 222 3.87 -11.88 -18.69
N GLU A 223 3.36 -12.02 -17.47
CA GLU A 223 3.68 -11.15 -16.33
C GLU A 223 4.82 -11.71 -15.48
N ILE A 224 5.63 -10.83 -14.91
CA ILE A 224 6.59 -11.12 -13.84
C ILE A 224 5.84 -10.96 -12.52
N GLN A 225 5.57 -12.07 -11.85
CA GLN A 225 4.82 -12.08 -10.60
C GLN A 225 5.76 -11.83 -9.42
N LEU A 226 5.40 -10.92 -8.53
CA LEU A 226 6.17 -10.66 -7.31
C LEU A 226 6.19 -11.90 -6.40
N VAL A 227 5.10 -12.66 -6.37
CA VAL A 227 4.97 -13.89 -5.58
C VAL A 227 6.03 -14.92 -5.93
N ASP A 228 6.43 -15.05 -7.20
CA ASP A 228 7.46 -16.00 -7.62
C ASP A 228 8.84 -15.64 -7.04
N ALA A 229 9.15 -14.33 -6.99
CA ALA A 229 10.38 -13.86 -6.35
C ALA A 229 10.34 -14.05 -4.82
N ILE A 230 9.19 -13.79 -4.19
CA ILE A 230 9.01 -14.02 -2.76
C ILE A 230 9.14 -15.52 -2.43
N ASN A 231 8.65 -16.43 -3.27
CA ASN A 231 8.81 -17.86 -3.09
C ASN A 231 10.30 -18.25 -3.08
N THR A 232 11.10 -17.71 -3.98
CA THR A 232 12.55 -17.95 -3.99
C THR A 232 13.20 -17.50 -2.66
N LEU A 233 12.80 -16.36 -2.09
CA LEU A 233 13.28 -15.92 -0.78
C LEU A 233 12.75 -16.81 0.36
N ALA A 234 11.51 -17.30 0.26
CA ALA A 234 10.91 -18.18 1.26
C ALA A 234 11.62 -19.54 1.33
N GLU A 235 11.98 -20.12 0.18
CA GLU A 235 12.78 -21.34 0.09
C GLU A 235 14.17 -21.19 0.77
N GLN A 236 14.71 -19.97 0.78
CA GLN A 236 15.95 -19.61 1.47
C GLN A 236 15.74 -19.34 2.97
N GLY A 237 14.51 -19.46 3.49
CA GLY A 237 14.16 -19.15 4.88
C GLY A 237 14.24 -17.65 5.21
N SER A 238 14.17 -16.78 4.21
CA SER A 238 14.36 -15.32 4.32
C SER A 238 13.05 -14.52 4.34
N VAL A 239 11.90 -15.17 4.59
CA VAL A 239 10.58 -14.54 4.61
C VAL A 239 9.84 -14.86 5.89
N LYS A 240 9.20 -13.84 6.45
CA LYS A 240 8.25 -13.94 7.56
C LYS A 240 6.95 -13.25 7.22
N ALA A 241 5.90 -13.56 7.96
CA ALA A 241 4.61 -12.88 7.89
C ALA A 241 4.22 -12.32 9.25
N LEU A 242 3.57 -11.14 9.22
CA LEU A 242 2.88 -10.55 10.36
C LEU A 242 1.38 -10.51 10.10
N GLU A 243 0.60 -10.98 11.07
CA GLU A 243 -0.86 -10.83 11.02
C GLU A 243 -1.25 -9.37 11.22
N LEU A 244 -2.17 -8.89 10.39
CA LEU A 244 -2.66 -7.52 10.40
C LEU A 244 -3.33 -7.18 11.73
N THR A 245 -2.86 -6.14 12.38
CA THR A 245 -3.52 -5.54 13.54
C THR A 245 -4.28 -4.30 13.11
N GLY A 246 -5.53 -4.47 12.68
CA GLY A 246 -6.36 -3.39 12.15
C GLY A 246 -7.46 -3.90 11.25
N THR A 247 -7.96 -3.03 10.40
CA THR A 247 -8.98 -3.37 9.41
C THR A 247 -8.49 -3.01 8.02
N ARG A 248 -8.57 -3.97 7.09
CA ARG A 248 -8.27 -3.75 5.67
C ARG A 248 -9.55 -3.64 4.86
N TYR A 249 -9.56 -2.73 3.92
CA TYR A 249 -10.56 -2.57 2.89
C TYR A 249 -9.92 -2.72 1.52
N ASP A 250 -10.42 -3.67 0.71
CA ASP A 250 -9.99 -3.84 -0.69
C ASP A 250 -10.64 -2.76 -1.55
N CYS A 251 -9.99 -1.61 -1.66
CA CYS A 251 -10.44 -0.53 -2.53
C CYS A 251 -10.14 -0.78 -4.04
N GLY A 252 -9.62 -1.96 -4.38
CA GLY A 252 -9.50 -2.44 -5.75
C GLY A 252 -10.84 -2.92 -6.33
N ASP A 253 -11.87 -3.13 -5.49
CA ASP A 253 -13.24 -3.43 -5.92
C ASP A 253 -14.25 -2.40 -5.39
N LYS A 254 -15.44 -2.33 -6.03
CA LYS A 254 -16.46 -1.33 -5.74
C LYS A 254 -17.07 -1.47 -4.34
N LEU A 255 -17.27 -2.70 -3.88
CA LEU A 255 -17.87 -2.95 -2.56
C LEU A 255 -16.89 -2.65 -1.43
N GLY A 256 -15.64 -3.08 -1.57
CA GLY A 256 -14.58 -2.76 -0.61
C GLY A 256 -14.33 -1.25 -0.51
N TYR A 257 -14.32 -0.55 -1.65
CA TYR A 257 -14.23 0.91 -1.70
C TYR A 257 -15.39 1.60 -0.99
N LEU A 258 -16.64 1.16 -1.23
CA LEU A 258 -17.82 1.71 -0.54
C LEU A 258 -17.75 1.47 0.98
N ARG A 259 -17.30 0.29 1.40
CA ARG A 259 -17.11 -0.03 2.84
C ARG A 259 -16.07 0.87 3.47
N ALA A 260 -14.96 1.15 2.78
CA ALA A 260 -13.93 2.07 3.27
C ALA A 260 -14.49 3.48 3.50
N ILE A 261 -15.21 4.05 2.51
CA ILE A 261 -15.85 5.36 2.65
C ILE A 261 -16.83 5.38 3.82
N THR A 262 -17.68 4.35 3.93
CA THR A 262 -18.68 4.29 5.02
C THR A 262 -18.01 4.23 6.40
N ALA A 263 -16.95 3.43 6.54
CA ALA A 263 -16.23 3.31 7.79
C ALA A 263 -15.57 4.65 8.19
N MET A 264 -14.93 5.33 7.25
CA MET A 264 -14.31 6.63 7.50
C MET A 264 -15.34 7.71 7.82
N ALA A 265 -16.48 7.74 7.11
CA ALA A 265 -17.56 8.68 7.39
C ALA A 265 -18.16 8.51 8.79
N LEU A 266 -18.27 7.28 9.28
CA LEU A 266 -18.74 7.00 10.64
C LEU A 266 -17.72 7.42 11.71
N GLN A 267 -16.43 7.28 11.44
CA GLN A 267 -15.37 7.76 12.35
C GLN A 267 -15.35 9.29 12.42
N SER A 268 -15.35 9.98 11.29
CA SER A 268 -15.37 11.46 11.25
C SER A 268 -16.57 12.05 12.02
N ARG A 269 -17.75 11.45 11.84
CA ARG A 269 -18.96 11.90 12.55
C ARG A 269 -18.86 11.69 14.07
N SER A 270 -18.21 10.63 14.54
CA SER A 270 -17.98 10.40 15.97
C SER A 270 -17.00 11.41 16.56
N GLU A 271 -16.01 11.86 15.81
CA GLU A 271 -15.06 12.89 16.22
C GLU A 271 -15.71 14.28 16.29
N GLU A 272 -16.56 14.65 15.34
CA GLU A 272 -17.34 15.88 15.37
C GLU A 272 -18.24 15.94 16.61
N HIS A 273 -19.00 14.89 16.91
CA HIS A 273 -19.84 14.83 18.12
C HIS A 273 -19.03 14.90 19.41
N THR A 274 -17.85 14.31 19.45
CA THR A 274 -16.97 14.36 20.61
C THR A 274 -16.41 15.77 20.81
N SER A 275 -16.07 16.48 19.74
CA SER A 275 -15.57 17.86 19.79
C SER A 275 -16.67 18.86 20.20
N GLU A 276 -17.91 18.67 19.73
CA GLU A 276 -19.06 19.48 20.15
C GLU A 276 -19.36 19.32 21.65
N LEU A 277 -19.26 18.11 22.21
CA LEU A 277 -19.44 17.83 23.63
C LEU A 277 -18.29 18.38 24.50
N GLN A 278 -17.11 18.58 23.95
CA GLN A 278 -15.94 19.15 24.65
C GLN A 278 -15.85 20.68 24.51
N SER A 279 -16.64 21.30 23.64
CA SER A 279 -16.70 22.75 23.53
C SER A 279 -17.37 23.29 24.81
N PRO A 280 -16.69 24.10 25.63
CA PRO A 280 -17.35 24.67 26.82
C PRO A 280 -18.49 25.54 26.31
N CYS A 281 -19.73 25.23 26.77
CA CYS A 281 -20.84 26.14 26.65
C CYS A 281 -20.42 27.48 27.26
N ASN A 282 -20.12 28.46 26.43
CA ASN A 282 -20.08 29.85 26.87
C ASN A 282 -21.53 30.26 27.18
N LEU A 283 -21.85 30.19 28.46
CA LEU A 283 -22.99 30.90 29.08
C LEU A 283 -22.65 32.38 29.18
#